data_8d873c35300efaa5d561d5304914390f
#
_entry.id   8d873c35300efaa5d561d5304914390f
#
_cell.length_a   1.000
_cell.length_b   1.000
_cell.length_c   1.000
_cell.angle_alpha   90.00
_cell.angle_beta   90.00
_cell.angle_gamma   90.00
#
_symmetry.space_group_name_H-M   'P 1'
#
loop_
_entity.id
_entity.type
_entity.pdbx_description
1 polymer ?
#
loop_
_entity_poly.entity_id
_entity_poly.type
_entity_poly.pdbx_seq_one_letter_code
_entity_poly.pdbx_strand_id
1 'polypeptide(L)'
;MKEFNTEAICIPKLHYMVDISDKLQQIEKLIAHGDYFTINRARQYGKTTMMSALSRKLQDQYLMVRMSFEGVGDTFFENDYRFVRNFIKRMGKSLKKANASQELVRDWRNIEDLSKDDDAFEYLGDKITTLCDMSDKEIVLMIDEVDKSSDNQIFLHFLGMLRNKYLDQKDDGDTTFKSVILAGVYDIKNMKLKLRPD
;
A
#
# COMPACT_ATOMS: atom_id res chain seq x y z
N MET A 1 -0.31 34.85 4.52
CA MET A 1 -1.44 34.52 5.41
C MET A 1 -1.81 33.05 5.12
N LYS A 2 -2.15 32.24 6.13
CA LYS A 2 -2.63 30.88 5.88
C LYS A 2 -4.11 30.89 5.59
N GLU A 3 -4.56 29.97 4.70
CA GLU A 3 -5.95 29.85 4.28
C GLU A 3 -6.54 28.48 4.66
N PHE A 4 -7.86 28.36 4.71
CA PHE A 4 -8.52 27.07 4.85
C PHE A 4 -8.54 26.38 3.49
N ASN A 5 -8.00 25.15 3.46
CA ASN A 5 -8.01 24.33 2.24
C ASN A 5 -9.35 23.60 2.12
N THR A 6 -10.03 23.80 1.02
CA THR A 6 -11.29 23.10 0.68
C THR A 6 -11.08 21.97 -0.33
N GLU A 7 -9.87 21.85 -0.92
CA GLU A 7 -9.57 20.91 -2.00
C GLU A 7 -8.23 20.21 -1.78
N ALA A 8 -8.15 18.93 -2.14
CA ALA A 8 -6.93 18.12 -2.19
C ALA A 8 -6.10 18.08 -0.87
N ILE A 9 -4.77 18.03 -0.99
CA ILE A 9 -3.84 17.84 0.13
C ILE A 9 -3.54 19.17 0.80
N CYS A 10 -3.69 19.22 2.15
CA CYS A 10 -3.26 20.38 2.93
C CYS A 10 -1.73 20.52 2.92
N ILE A 11 -1.27 21.74 2.62
CA ILE A 11 0.14 22.13 2.63
C ILE A 11 0.40 22.96 3.87
N PRO A 12 1.30 22.55 4.81
CA PRO A 12 1.49 23.23 6.10
C PRO A 12 1.90 24.68 6.00
N LYS A 13 2.62 25.06 4.93
CA LYS A 13 3.05 26.45 4.70
C LYS A 13 1.92 27.36 4.24
N LEU A 14 0.89 26.82 3.58
CA LEU A 14 -0.18 27.58 2.93
C LEU A 14 -1.51 27.49 3.68
N HIS A 15 -1.76 26.37 4.36
CA HIS A 15 -3.06 26.07 4.93
C HIS A 15 -3.03 25.95 6.45
N TYR A 16 -4.17 26.22 7.08
CA TYR A 16 -4.40 25.84 8.48
C TYR A 16 -4.49 24.32 8.56
N MET A 17 -3.77 23.73 9.49
CA MET A 17 -3.74 22.28 9.71
C MET A 17 -4.10 21.95 11.16
N VAL A 18 -4.85 20.88 11.33
CA VAL A 18 -5.02 20.26 12.65
C VAL A 18 -3.69 19.61 13.03
N ASP A 19 -3.30 19.73 14.29
CA ASP A 19 -2.15 18.99 14.80
C ASP A 19 -2.46 17.49 14.81
N ILE A 20 -1.65 16.75 14.07
CA ILE A 20 -1.76 15.28 13.95
C ILE A 20 -0.51 14.58 14.50
N SER A 21 0.33 15.29 15.26
CA SER A 21 1.64 14.79 15.73
C SER A 21 1.50 13.50 16.53
N ASP A 22 0.57 13.45 17.48
CA ASP A 22 0.34 12.25 18.29
C ASP A 22 -0.08 11.03 17.46
N LYS A 23 -0.92 11.27 16.43
CA LYS A 23 -1.36 10.22 15.53
C LYS A 23 -0.22 9.71 14.65
N LEU A 24 0.62 10.61 14.15
CA LEU A 24 1.82 10.24 13.41
C LEU A 24 2.76 9.40 14.26
N GLN A 25 2.99 9.77 15.54
CA GLN A 25 3.81 8.98 16.46
C GLN A 25 3.25 7.56 16.70
N GLN A 26 1.93 7.42 16.83
CA GLN A 26 1.31 6.11 16.98
C GLN A 26 1.55 5.25 15.74
N ILE A 27 1.36 5.82 14.54
CA ILE A 27 1.58 5.14 13.26
C ILE A 27 3.07 4.76 13.10
N GLU A 28 3.99 5.63 13.48
CA GLU A 28 5.43 5.36 13.46
C GLU A 28 5.81 4.15 14.32
N LYS A 29 5.21 4.01 15.50
CA LYS A 29 5.42 2.83 16.36
C LYS A 29 4.96 1.54 15.70
N LEU A 30 3.80 1.55 15.02
CA LEU A 30 3.30 0.39 14.28
C LEU A 30 4.23 0.03 13.11
N ILE A 31 4.71 1.02 12.37
CA ILE A 31 5.69 0.80 11.28
C ILE A 31 6.99 0.24 11.82
N ALA A 32 7.54 0.81 12.89
CA ALA A 32 8.79 0.35 13.50
C ALA A 32 8.67 -1.09 14.02
N HIS A 33 7.50 -1.48 14.55
CA HIS A 33 7.20 -2.85 14.97
C HIS A 33 7.02 -3.82 13.79
N GLY A 34 6.78 -3.30 12.58
CA GLY A 34 6.56 -4.13 11.38
C GLY A 34 5.11 -4.58 11.22
N ASP A 35 4.15 -3.83 11.75
CA ASP A 35 2.74 -4.20 11.69
C ASP A 35 2.12 -3.90 10.31
N TYR A 36 1.18 -4.77 9.90
CA TYR A 36 0.28 -4.53 8.79
C TYR A 36 -1.07 -4.09 9.35
N PHE A 37 -1.51 -2.89 9.01
CA PHE A 37 -2.68 -2.29 9.65
C PHE A 37 -3.52 -1.43 8.70
N THR A 38 -4.72 -1.08 9.16
CA THR A 38 -5.67 -0.27 8.40
C THR A 38 -5.88 1.09 9.06
N ILE A 39 -6.07 2.12 8.22
CA ILE A 39 -6.50 3.45 8.64
C ILE A 39 -7.89 3.70 8.09
N ASN A 40 -8.89 3.58 8.96
CA ASN A 40 -10.28 3.76 8.60
C ASN A 40 -10.76 5.14 9.04
N ARG A 41 -11.16 5.97 8.10
CA ARG A 41 -11.73 7.30 8.35
C ARG A 41 -12.71 7.68 7.26
N ALA A 42 -13.74 8.40 7.63
CA ALA A 42 -14.67 8.97 6.68
C ALA A 42 -13.95 9.80 5.59
N ARG A 43 -14.61 9.99 4.47
CA ARG A 43 -14.10 10.87 3.40
C ARG A 43 -13.82 12.26 3.96
N GLN A 44 -12.85 12.95 3.39
CA GLN A 44 -12.42 14.31 3.77
C GLN A 44 -11.81 14.47 5.19
N TYR A 45 -11.61 13.39 5.94
CA TYR A 45 -10.95 13.43 7.26
C TYR A 45 -9.41 13.38 7.19
N GLY A 46 -8.82 13.82 6.08
CA GLY A 46 -7.39 14.05 5.95
C GLY A 46 -6.52 12.79 5.84
N LYS A 47 -7.07 11.62 5.42
CA LYS A 47 -6.29 10.38 5.20
C LYS A 47 -5.08 10.62 4.29
N THR A 48 -5.32 11.14 3.10
CA THR A 48 -4.28 11.41 2.09
C THR A 48 -3.25 12.44 2.58
N THR A 49 -3.70 13.46 3.32
CA THR A 49 -2.82 14.45 3.96
C THR A 49 -1.93 13.81 5.02
N MET A 50 -2.49 12.94 5.87
CA MET A 50 -1.76 12.21 6.90
C MET A 50 -0.73 11.24 6.29
N MET A 51 -1.11 10.47 5.26
CA MET A 51 -0.18 9.59 4.54
C MET A 51 0.95 10.39 3.86
N SER A 52 0.65 11.59 3.35
CA SER A 52 1.65 12.50 2.79
C SER A 52 2.60 13.05 3.84
N ALA A 53 2.10 13.40 5.03
CA ALA A 53 2.90 13.85 6.15
C ALA A 53 3.82 12.74 6.66
N LEU A 54 3.27 11.52 6.82
CA LEU A 54 4.01 10.33 7.23
C LEU A 54 5.14 10.02 6.25
N SER A 55 4.84 10.02 4.96
CA SER A 55 5.83 9.76 3.91
C SER A 55 6.99 10.75 3.97
N ARG A 56 6.71 12.05 4.10
CA ARG A 56 7.76 13.08 4.23
C ARG A 56 8.59 12.93 5.51
N LYS A 57 7.97 12.50 6.60
CA LYS A 57 8.64 12.35 7.89
C LYS A 57 9.59 11.16 7.91
N LEU A 58 9.21 10.06 7.25
CA LEU A 58 9.92 8.78 7.33
C LEU A 58 10.76 8.43 6.09
N GLN A 59 10.79 9.26 5.05
CA GLN A 59 11.49 8.98 3.79
C GLN A 59 13.02 8.80 3.93
N ASP A 60 13.62 9.33 4.99
CA ASP A 60 15.04 9.17 5.26
C ASP A 60 15.37 7.78 5.85
N GLN A 61 14.41 7.17 6.57
CA GLN A 61 14.55 5.86 7.21
C GLN A 61 14.05 4.72 6.33
N TYR A 62 12.93 4.92 5.62
CA TYR A 62 12.24 3.90 4.84
C TYR A 62 12.02 4.33 3.39
N LEU A 63 11.92 3.38 2.49
CA LEU A 63 11.39 3.61 1.15
C LEU A 63 9.85 3.63 1.22
N MET A 64 9.29 4.85 1.25
CA MET A 64 7.86 5.10 1.44
C MET A 64 7.09 5.01 0.11
N VAL A 65 6.56 3.83 -0.22
CA VAL A 65 5.85 3.59 -1.48
C VAL A 65 4.35 3.84 -1.31
N ARG A 66 3.82 4.86 -1.99
CA ARG A 66 2.41 5.22 -1.94
C ARG A 66 1.71 4.92 -3.26
N MET A 67 0.59 4.26 -3.19
CA MET A 67 -0.31 4.04 -4.33
C MET A 67 -1.77 4.26 -3.92
N SER A 68 -2.66 4.37 -4.89
CA SER A 68 -4.09 4.50 -4.66
C SER A 68 -4.86 3.61 -5.63
N PHE A 69 -5.96 3.05 -5.16
CA PHE A 69 -6.95 2.37 -6.01
C PHE A 69 -8.06 3.32 -6.48
N GLU A 70 -7.90 4.62 -6.25
CA GLU A 70 -8.79 5.62 -6.86
C GLU A 70 -8.77 5.54 -8.39
N GLY A 71 -9.95 5.58 -9.01
CA GLY A 71 -10.10 5.53 -10.46
C GLY A 71 -9.71 4.19 -11.11
N VAL A 72 -9.58 3.13 -10.32
CA VAL A 72 -9.39 1.76 -10.83
C VAL A 72 -10.75 1.21 -11.27
N GLY A 73 -10.86 0.81 -12.54
CA GLY A 73 -12.08 0.19 -13.08
C GLY A 73 -12.12 -1.32 -12.82
N ASP A 74 -13.28 -1.94 -13.09
CA ASP A 74 -13.53 -3.37 -12.84
C ASP A 74 -12.55 -4.29 -13.58
N THR A 75 -12.06 -3.90 -14.75
CA THR A 75 -11.06 -4.65 -15.51
C THR A 75 -9.72 -4.85 -14.78
N PHE A 76 -9.44 -4.05 -13.76
CA PHE A 76 -8.26 -4.22 -12.90
C PHE A 76 -8.38 -5.48 -12.05
N PHE A 77 -9.58 -5.81 -11.62
CA PHE A 77 -9.92 -6.94 -10.76
C PHE A 77 -10.63 -8.07 -11.53
N GLU A 78 -10.41 -8.19 -12.83
CA GLU A 78 -11.10 -9.20 -13.65
C GLU A 78 -10.60 -10.63 -13.36
N ASN A 79 -9.31 -10.79 -13.13
CA ASN A 79 -8.68 -12.02 -12.69
C ASN A 79 -7.31 -11.74 -12.04
N ASP A 80 -6.73 -12.75 -11.38
CA ASP A 80 -5.48 -12.65 -10.63
C ASP A 80 -4.32 -12.16 -11.51
N TYR A 81 -4.19 -12.69 -12.71
CA TYR A 81 -3.15 -12.29 -13.68
C TYR A 81 -3.25 -10.80 -14.05
N ARG A 82 -4.45 -10.30 -14.38
CA ARG A 82 -4.65 -8.89 -14.70
C ARG A 82 -4.41 -7.98 -13.50
N PHE A 83 -4.87 -8.41 -12.33
CA PHE A 83 -4.61 -7.69 -11.09
C PHE A 83 -3.11 -7.53 -10.86
N VAL A 84 -2.36 -8.62 -10.86
CA VAL A 84 -0.92 -8.64 -10.58
C VAL A 84 -0.15 -7.77 -11.59
N ARG A 85 -0.41 -7.91 -12.89
CA ARG A 85 0.21 -7.05 -13.91
C ARG A 85 -0.07 -5.56 -13.68
N ASN A 86 -1.30 -5.21 -13.39
CA ASN A 86 -1.70 -3.83 -13.15
C ASN A 86 -1.13 -3.30 -11.84
N PHE A 87 -1.06 -4.14 -10.80
CA PHE A 87 -0.45 -3.82 -9.52
C PHE A 87 1.05 -3.52 -9.70
N ILE A 88 1.80 -4.40 -10.36
CA ILE A 88 3.23 -4.21 -10.67
C ILE A 88 3.44 -2.91 -11.44
N LYS A 89 2.63 -2.63 -12.46
CA LYS A 89 2.70 -1.40 -13.24
C LYS A 89 2.47 -0.15 -12.38
N ARG A 90 1.46 -0.15 -11.49
CA ARG A 90 1.16 0.96 -10.59
C ARG A 90 2.25 1.16 -9.54
N MET A 91 2.64 0.08 -8.88
CA MET A 91 3.68 0.12 -7.87
C MET A 91 5.02 0.58 -8.46
N GLY A 92 5.37 0.16 -9.69
CA GLY A 92 6.55 0.66 -10.39
C GLY A 92 6.54 2.17 -10.66
N LYS A 93 5.35 2.79 -10.85
CA LYS A 93 5.23 4.25 -10.89
C LYS A 93 5.43 4.89 -9.51
N SER A 94 4.95 4.22 -8.47
CA SER A 94 5.06 4.68 -7.08
C SER A 94 6.49 4.56 -6.56
N LEU A 95 7.22 3.51 -6.90
CA LEU A 95 8.66 3.36 -6.63
C LEU A 95 9.46 4.52 -7.23
N LYS A 96 9.20 4.88 -8.49
CA LYS A 96 9.81 6.07 -9.12
C LYS A 96 9.55 7.36 -8.34
N LYS A 97 8.31 7.56 -7.87
CA LYS A 97 7.93 8.74 -7.08
C LYS A 97 8.55 8.75 -5.69
N ALA A 98 8.85 7.56 -5.14
CA ALA A 98 9.53 7.38 -3.87
C ALA A 98 11.06 7.51 -3.98
N ASN A 99 11.59 7.86 -5.17
CA ASN A 99 13.02 7.96 -5.47
C ASN A 99 13.79 6.64 -5.28
N ALA A 100 13.13 5.50 -5.53
CA ALA A 100 13.81 4.21 -5.61
C ALA A 100 14.87 4.21 -6.74
N SER A 101 15.91 3.39 -6.61
CA SER A 101 16.96 3.28 -7.62
C SER A 101 16.38 2.88 -8.99
N GLN A 102 17.04 3.28 -10.06
CA GLN A 102 16.60 2.92 -11.43
C GLN A 102 16.63 1.39 -11.63
N GLU A 103 17.59 0.72 -11.03
CA GLU A 103 17.74 -0.73 -11.08
C GLU A 103 16.55 -1.42 -10.41
N LEU A 104 16.20 -1.02 -9.18
CA LEU A 104 15.05 -1.54 -8.43
C LEU A 104 13.74 -1.35 -9.21
N VAL A 105 13.53 -0.18 -9.82
CA VAL A 105 12.33 0.09 -10.64
C VAL A 105 12.32 -0.74 -11.91
N ARG A 106 13.46 -0.98 -12.54
CA ARG A 106 13.58 -1.79 -13.76
C ARG A 106 13.27 -3.24 -13.45
N ASP A 107 13.91 -3.81 -12.42
CA ASP A 107 13.67 -5.19 -12.00
C ASP A 107 12.21 -5.41 -11.62
N TRP A 108 11.65 -4.57 -10.76
CA TRP A 108 10.24 -4.64 -10.37
C TRP A 108 9.28 -4.67 -11.58
N ARG A 109 9.58 -3.90 -12.64
CA ARG A 109 8.72 -3.82 -13.82
C ARG A 109 8.92 -4.95 -14.82
N ASN A 110 9.97 -5.72 -14.69
CA ASN A 110 10.18 -6.89 -15.53
C ASN A 110 9.19 -7.99 -15.13
N ILE A 111 8.30 -8.35 -16.06
CA ILE A 111 7.24 -9.35 -15.92
C ILE A 111 7.25 -10.32 -17.11
N GLU A 112 8.39 -10.47 -17.79
CA GLU A 112 8.51 -11.34 -18.97
C GLU A 112 8.20 -12.79 -18.64
N ASP A 113 8.53 -13.22 -17.43
CA ASP A 113 8.35 -14.59 -16.96
C ASP A 113 6.92 -14.89 -16.47
N LEU A 114 6.04 -13.88 -16.32
CA LEU A 114 4.66 -14.08 -15.86
C LEU A 114 3.75 -14.56 -17.00
N SER A 115 3.36 -15.84 -16.96
CA SER A 115 2.37 -16.47 -17.83
C SER A 115 0.95 -16.37 -17.27
N LYS A 116 -0.06 -16.59 -18.12
CA LYS A 116 -1.47 -16.65 -17.70
C LYS A 116 -1.81 -17.93 -16.93
N ASP A 117 -1.00 -18.96 -17.10
CA ASP A 117 -1.19 -20.27 -16.49
C ASP A 117 -0.48 -20.39 -15.12
N ASP A 118 0.31 -19.37 -14.74
CA ASP A 118 1.02 -19.31 -13.45
C ASP A 118 0.08 -18.90 -12.31
N ASP A 119 0.44 -19.29 -11.08
CA ASP A 119 -0.13 -18.67 -9.89
C ASP A 119 0.38 -17.21 -9.77
N ALA A 120 -0.46 -16.28 -10.22
CA ALA A 120 -0.09 -14.89 -10.29
C ALA A 120 0.22 -14.27 -8.92
N PHE A 121 -0.43 -14.74 -7.82
CA PHE A 121 -0.15 -14.23 -6.48
C PHE A 121 1.12 -14.85 -5.88
N GLU A 122 1.45 -16.09 -6.18
CA GLU A 122 2.75 -16.67 -5.83
C GLU A 122 3.87 -15.87 -6.52
N TYR A 123 3.75 -15.64 -7.84
CA TYR A 123 4.68 -14.80 -8.59
C TYR A 123 4.82 -13.39 -7.98
N LEU A 124 3.72 -12.75 -7.58
CA LEU A 124 3.77 -11.44 -6.93
C LEU A 124 4.49 -11.51 -5.57
N GLY A 125 4.28 -12.57 -4.81
CA GLY A 125 4.97 -12.83 -3.55
C GLY A 125 6.49 -12.86 -3.73
N ASP A 126 6.98 -13.62 -4.71
CA ASP A 126 8.41 -13.72 -5.04
C ASP A 126 9.00 -12.40 -5.52
N LYS A 127 8.24 -11.66 -6.33
CA LYS A 127 8.63 -10.31 -6.76
C LYS A 127 8.74 -9.33 -5.58
N ILE A 128 7.89 -9.46 -4.55
CA ILE A 128 7.97 -8.65 -3.34
C ILE A 128 9.23 -9.00 -2.55
N THR A 129 9.55 -10.30 -2.38
CA THR A 129 10.79 -10.75 -1.72
C THR A 129 12.00 -10.16 -2.44
N THR A 130 12.11 -10.36 -3.76
CA THR A 130 13.21 -9.83 -4.58
C THR A 130 13.33 -8.30 -4.45
N LEU A 131 12.21 -7.58 -4.51
CA LEU A 131 12.18 -6.13 -4.37
C LEU A 131 12.72 -5.68 -3.01
N CYS A 132 12.34 -6.36 -1.94
CA CYS A 132 12.76 -6.03 -0.58
C CYS A 132 14.23 -6.36 -0.35
N ASP A 133 14.72 -7.48 -0.89
CA ASP A 133 16.13 -7.88 -0.81
C ASP A 133 17.06 -6.94 -1.57
N MET A 134 16.61 -6.42 -2.70
CA MET A 134 17.38 -5.47 -3.51
C MET A 134 17.36 -4.03 -2.98
N SER A 135 16.49 -3.73 -2.04
CA SER A 135 16.30 -2.36 -1.56
C SER A 135 17.25 -2.00 -0.43
N ASP A 136 17.97 -0.88 -0.56
CA ASP A 136 18.85 -0.35 0.50
C ASP A 136 18.10 0.06 1.77
N LYS A 137 16.78 0.29 1.67
CA LYS A 137 15.91 0.68 2.79
C LYS A 137 14.75 -0.29 2.90
N GLU A 138 14.34 -0.59 4.13
CA GLU A 138 13.08 -1.30 4.35
C GLU A 138 11.91 -0.56 3.70
N ILE A 139 11.03 -1.29 3.03
CA ILE A 139 9.93 -0.72 2.24
C ILE A 139 8.65 -0.66 3.07
N VAL A 140 8.03 0.52 3.13
CA VAL A 140 6.68 0.71 3.68
C VAL A 140 5.69 0.94 2.53
N LEU A 141 4.75 0.01 2.35
CA LEU A 141 3.71 0.10 1.33
C LEU A 141 2.46 0.77 1.90
N MET A 142 2.00 1.83 1.26
CA MET A 142 0.76 2.54 1.61
C MET A 142 -0.21 2.51 0.44
N ILE A 143 -1.40 1.95 0.63
CA ILE A 143 -2.46 1.87 -0.38
C ILE A 143 -3.67 2.66 0.09
N ASP A 144 -4.02 3.72 -0.65
CA ASP A 144 -5.20 4.56 -0.39
C ASP A 144 -6.42 4.09 -1.20
N GLU A 145 -7.62 4.41 -0.72
CA GLU A 145 -8.92 4.11 -1.36
C GLU A 145 -9.17 2.61 -1.59
N VAL A 146 -8.75 1.76 -0.61
CA VAL A 146 -8.92 0.29 -0.72
C VAL A 146 -10.38 -0.15 -0.64
N ASP A 147 -11.27 0.67 -0.11
CA ASP A 147 -12.70 0.38 0.02
C ASP A 147 -13.42 0.24 -1.33
N LYS A 148 -12.90 0.83 -2.40
CA LYS A 148 -13.43 0.65 -3.76
C LYS A 148 -13.23 -0.76 -4.32
N SER A 149 -12.34 -1.52 -3.70
CA SER A 149 -11.99 -2.89 -4.10
C SER A 149 -12.47 -3.94 -3.09
N SER A 150 -13.15 -3.51 -2.04
CA SER A 150 -13.45 -4.30 -0.85
C SER A 150 -14.37 -5.51 -1.09
N ASP A 151 -15.26 -5.41 -2.05
CA ASP A 151 -16.22 -6.47 -2.37
C ASP A 151 -15.70 -7.41 -3.48
N ASN A 152 -14.42 -7.27 -3.87
CA ASN A 152 -13.82 -8.04 -4.94
C ASN A 152 -13.00 -9.20 -4.41
N GLN A 153 -13.29 -10.43 -4.88
CA GLN A 153 -12.60 -11.65 -4.48
C GLN A 153 -11.10 -11.61 -4.76
N ILE A 154 -10.69 -11.02 -5.88
CA ILE A 154 -9.27 -10.88 -6.27
C ILE A 154 -8.52 -10.02 -5.25
N PHE A 155 -9.15 -8.94 -4.77
CA PHE A 155 -8.56 -8.12 -3.73
C PHE A 155 -8.40 -8.87 -2.40
N LEU A 156 -9.34 -9.77 -2.07
CA LEU A 156 -9.23 -10.63 -0.89
C LEU A 156 -8.08 -11.64 -1.03
N HIS A 157 -7.86 -12.20 -2.24
CA HIS A 157 -6.69 -13.05 -2.53
C HIS A 157 -5.39 -12.26 -2.33
N PHE A 158 -5.32 -11.02 -2.82
CA PHE A 158 -4.18 -10.14 -2.58
C PHE A 158 -3.91 -9.90 -1.09
N LEU A 159 -4.97 -9.63 -0.29
CA LEU A 159 -4.83 -9.47 1.16
C LEU A 159 -4.39 -10.78 1.84
N GLY A 160 -4.86 -11.93 1.34
CA GLY A 160 -4.43 -13.26 1.78
C GLY A 160 -2.94 -13.48 1.55
N MET A 161 -2.45 -13.17 0.35
CA MET A 161 -1.03 -13.23 0.00
C MET A 161 -0.18 -12.31 0.88
N LEU A 162 -0.56 -11.06 1.07
CA LEU A 162 0.15 -10.14 1.98
C LEU A 162 0.18 -10.65 3.42
N ARG A 163 -0.92 -11.26 3.90
CA ARG A 163 -0.97 -11.86 5.22
C ARG A 163 -0.02 -13.06 5.34
N ASN A 164 0.03 -13.92 4.35
CA ASN A 164 0.95 -15.06 4.34
C ASN A 164 2.39 -14.57 4.38
N LYS A 165 2.79 -13.64 3.52
CA LYS A 165 4.11 -13.01 3.55
C LYS A 165 4.48 -12.42 4.93
N TYR A 166 3.50 -11.79 5.59
CA TYR A 166 3.70 -11.25 6.94
C TYR A 166 3.95 -12.35 7.99
N LEU A 167 3.23 -13.47 7.89
CA LEU A 167 3.40 -14.60 8.81
C LEU A 167 4.72 -15.31 8.55
N ASP A 168 5.05 -15.59 7.29
CA ASP A 168 6.29 -16.25 6.87
C ASP A 168 7.53 -15.44 7.31
N GLN A 169 7.45 -14.09 7.25
CA GLN A 169 8.50 -13.23 7.80
C GLN A 169 8.69 -13.42 9.31
N LYS A 170 7.60 -13.61 10.06
CA LYS A 170 7.65 -13.76 11.51
C LYS A 170 8.15 -15.15 11.94
N ASP A 171 7.78 -16.18 11.19
CA ASP A 171 8.05 -17.58 11.54
C ASP A 171 9.34 -18.10 10.89
N ASP A 172 9.55 -17.82 9.60
CA ASP A 172 10.61 -18.41 8.78
C ASP A 172 11.70 -17.39 8.34
N GLY A 173 11.52 -16.10 8.66
CA GLY A 173 12.47 -15.04 8.31
C GLY A 173 12.44 -14.65 6.84
N ASP A 174 11.33 -14.91 6.11
CA ASP A 174 11.14 -14.45 4.73
C ASP A 174 11.19 -12.93 4.63
N THR A 175 11.67 -12.41 3.51
CA THR A 175 11.78 -10.97 3.28
C THR A 175 10.52 -10.42 2.64
N THR A 176 9.93 -9.40 3.26
CA THR A 176 8.74 -8.70 2.75
C THR A 176 8.72 -7.24 3.18
N PHE A 177 7.64 -6.53 2.88
CA PHE A 177 7.48 -5.14 3.31
C PHE A 177 7.62 -4.99 4.83
N LYS A 178 8.36 -3.97 5.26
CA LYS A 178 8.45 -3.59 6.68
C LYS A 178 7.08 -3.37 7.30
N SER A 179 6.21 -2.69 6.57
CA SER A 179 4.84 -2.42 7.00
C SER A 179 3.93 -2.21 5.79
N VAL A 180 2.67 -2.61 5.91
CA VAL A 180 1.63 -2.33 4.92
C VAL A 180 0.50 -1.54 5.58
N ILE A 181 0.20 -0.37 5.02
CA ILE A 181 -0.85 0.53 5.50
C ILE A 181 -1.96 0.58 4.45
N LEU A 182 -3.13 0.11 4.80
CA LEU A 182 -4.32 0.16 3.95
C LEU A 182 -5.25 1.27 4.44
N ALA A 183 -5.55 2.25 3.60
CA ALA A 183 -6.41 3.37 3.95
C ALA A 183 -7.73 3.31 3.18
N GLY A 184 -8.85 3.38 3.89
CA GLY A 184 -10.19 3.31 3.34
C GLY A 184 -11.23 4.00 4.21
N VAL A 185 -12.51 3.95 3.77
CA VAL A 185 -13.65 4.50 4.51
C VAL A 185 -14.24 3.46 5.46
N TYR A 186 -14.21 2.18 5.06
CA TYR A 186 -14.82 1.07 5.81
C TYR A 186 -13.76 0.18 6.45
N ASP A 187 -14.14 -0.48 7.55
CA ASP A 187 -13.29 -1.48 8.18
C ASP A 187 -13.25 -2.76 7.31
N ILE A 188 -12.05 -3.20 6.97
CA ILE A 188 -11.81 -4.45 6.22
C ILE A 188 -12.42 -5.66 6.94
N LYS A 189 -12.54 -5.63 8.27
CA LYS A 189 -13.21 -6.69 9.04
C LYS A 189 -14.68 -6.85 8.67
N ASN A 190 -15.36 -5.75 8.35
CA ASN A 190 -16.77 -5.77 7.95
C ASN A 190 -16.98 -6.26 6.52
N MET A 191 -15.93 -6.29 5.70
CA MET A 191 -15.96 -6.80 4.33
C MET A 191 -16.14 -8.32 4.29
N LYS A 192 -15.49 -9.06 5.20
CA LYS A 192 -15.60 -10.53 5.28
C LYS A 192 -16.99 -11.01 5.66
N LEU A 193 -17.77 -10.20 6.38
CA LEU A 193 -19.15 -10.55 6.81
C LEU A 193 -20.16 -10.50 5.67
N LYS A 194 -19.94 -9.66 4.64
CA LYS A 194 -20.80 -9.58 3.45
C LYS A 194 -20.61 -10.72 2.45
N LEU A 195 -19.51 -11.46 2.54
CA LEU A 195 -19.16 -12.55 1.63
C LEU A 195 -19.46 -13.95 2.19
N ARG A 196 -20.05 -14.06 3.37
CA ARG A 196 -20.60 -15.32 3.87
C ARG A 196 -22.12 -15.30 3.56
N PRO A 197 -22.60 -16.12 2.60
CA PRO A 197 -24.01 -16.42 2.55
C PRO A 197 -24.38 -17.15 3.86
N ASP A 198 -25.50 -16.77 4.45
CA ASP A 198 -26.12 -17.46 5.61
C ASP A 198 -26.38 -18.92 5.28
#